data_6101f8d6354ba77c4739856c8f601b3e
#
_entry.id   6101f8d6354ba77c4739856c8f601b3e
#
_cell.length_a   1.000
_cell.length_b   1.000
_cell.length_c   1.000
_cell.angle_alpha   90.00
_cell.angle_beta   90.00
_cell.angle_gamma   90.00
#
_symmetry.space_group_name_H-M   'P 1'
#
loop_
_entity.id
_entity.type
_entity.pdbx_description
1 polymer ?
#
loop_
_entity_poly.entity_id
_entity_poly.type
_entity_poly.pdbx_seq_one_letter_code
_entity_poly.pdbx_strand_id
1 'polypeptide(L)'
;MNVKYILLSLAFLAIGCYQAPLDCKDFKTGTFVSEITVKGKKQQTRSIRSEKYVIETYKGKTDTASIRWVNDCEFILTKLHPKTMAEQHAVSIRILSTTEKTYIFDFGIVGNSQRQKGTATKLAN
;
A
#
# COMPACT_ATOMS: atom_id res chain seq x y z
N MET A 1 49.58 -5.29 35.76
CA MET A 1 48.63 -4.89 34.71
C MET A 1 47.90 -6.13 34.21
N ASN A 2 46.66 -6.29 34.63
CA ASN A 2 45.90 -7.50 34.34
C ASN A 2 45.21 -7.34 32.98
N VAL A 3 45.73 -8.05 31.99
CA VAL A 3 45.19 -8.12 30.63
C VAL A 3 43.76 -8.74 30.58
N LYS A 4 43.29 -9.27 31.75
CA LYS A 4 41.97 -9.90 31.88
C LYS A 4 40.77 -8.96 31.73
N TYR A 5 40.98 -7.65 31.81
CA TYR A 5 39.89 -6.68 31.73
C TYR A 5 39.69 -6.07 30.35
N ILE A 6 40.53 -6.42 29.38
CA ILE A 6 40.44 -5.87 28.01
C ILE A 6 39.52 -6.71 27.10
N LEU A 7 39.15 -7.91 27.53
CA LEU A 7 38.34 -8.83 26.72
C LEU A 7 36.82 -8.72 26.98
N LEU A 8 36.39 -7.78 27.82
CA LEU A 8 34.98 -7.73 28.23
C LEU A 8 34.17 -6.57 27.61
N SER A 9 34.69 -5.89 26.64
CA SER A 9 33.99 -4.70 26.12
C SER A 9 33.70 -4.69 24.62
N LEU A 10 33.65 -5.84 23.97
CA LEU A 10 33.28 -5.89 22.54
C LEU A 10 32.13 -6.84 22.29
N ALA A 11 31.12 -6.81 23.16
CA ALA A 11 29.78 -7.25 22.75
C ALA A 11 29.12 -6.07 22.07
N PHE A 12 29.52 -5.77 20.86
CA PHE A 12 28.74 -4.96 19.94
C PHE A 12 27.45 -5.76 19.68
N LEU A 13 26.41 -5.39 20.39
CA LEU A 13 25.06 -5.74 20.01
C LEU A 13 24.81 -5.11 18.66
N ALA A 14 25.08 -5.85 17.59
CA ALA A 14 24.55 -5.53 16.28
C ALA A 14 23.04 -5.70 16.38
N ILE A 15 22.35 -4.65 16.85
CA ILE A 15 20.91 -4.53 16.70
C ILE A 15 20.70 -4.28 15.21
N GLY A 16 20.68 -5.36 14.42
CA GLY A 16 20.26 -5.30 13.05
C GLY A 16 18.81 -4.85 13.03
N CYS A 17 18.49 -3.77 12.32
CA CYS A 17 17.11 -3.43 12.03
C CYS A 17 16.53 -4.59 11.21
N TYR A 18 15.76 -5.47 11.87
CA TYR A 18 15.00 -6.51 11.18
C TYR A 18 13.82 -5.84 10.49
N GLN A 19 13.86 -5.78 9.15
CA GLN A 19 12.69 -5.44 8.36
C GLN A 19 11.97 -6.73 8.00
N ALA A 20 10.72 -6.86 8.47
CA ALA A 20 9.88 -7.97 8.07
C ALA A 20 9.70 -7.95 6.55
N PRO A 21 9.82 -9.10 5.85
CA PRO A 21 9.59 -9.16 4.41
C PRO A 21 8.15 -8.75 4.08
N LEU A 22 7.96 -8.02 2.98
CA LEU A 22 6.63 -7.66 2.49
C LEU A 22 5.95 -8.89 1.89
N ASP A 23 4.72 -9.14 2.31
CA ASP A 23 3.87 -10.20 1.76
C ASP A 23 2.75 -9.59 0.92
N CYS A 24 3.11 -9.09 -0.26
CA CYS A 24 2.19 -8.36 -1.12
C CYS A 24 1.28 -9.27 -1.94
N LYS A 25 1.67 -10.52 -2.16
CA LYS A 25 0.92 -11.46 -3.03
C LYS A 25 -0.48 -11.75 -2.52
N ASP A 26 -0.67 -11.76 -1.20
CA ASP A 26 -1.96 -12.02 -0.58
C ASP A 26 -2.98 -10.90 -0.83
N PHE A 27 -2.52 -9.75 -1.31
CA PHE A 27 -3.35 -8.56 -1.55
C PHE A 27 -3.68 -8.31 -3.01
N LYS A 28 -3.39 -9.25 -3.91
CA LYS A 28 -3.66 -9.06 -5.34
C LYS A 28 -5.14 -9.13 -5.68
N THR A 29 -5.89 -9.98 -5.00
CA THR A 29 -7.33 -10.13 -5.21
C THR A 29 -8.07 -10.14 -3.89
N GLY A 30 -9.35 -9.86 -3.91
CA GLY A 30 -10.23 -9.91 -2.75
C GLY A 30 -11.05 -8.66 -2.55
N THR A 31 -11.68 -8.57 -1.39
CA THR A 31 -12.46 -7.40 -0.96
C THR A 31 -11.68 -6.64 0.08
N PHE A 32 -11.59 -5.32 -0.12
CA PHE A 32 -10.78 -4.43 0.71
C PHE A 32 -11.57 -3.21 1.16
N VAL A 33 -11.19 -2.68 2.31
CA VAL A 33 -11.55 -1.32 2.72
C VAL A 33 -10.26 -0.52 2.85
N SER A 34 -10.18 0.56 2.09
CA SER A 34 -9.06 1.51 2.16
C SER A 34 -9.48 2.74 2.93
N GLU A 35 -8.55 3.30 3.68
CA GLU A 35 -8.76 4.52 4.44
C GLU A 35 -7.62 5.49 4.18
N ILE A 36 -7.97 6.71 3.80
CA ILE A 36 -7.04 7.82 3.63
C ILE A 36 -7.56 9.03 4.41
N THR A 37 -6.66 9.92 4.79
CA THR A 37 -7.03 11.17 5.45
C THR A 37 -6.83 12.33 4.48
N VAL A 38 -7.90 13.06 4.18
CA VAL A 38 -7.87 14.22 3.31
C VAL A 38 -8.38 15.42 4.10
N LYS A 39 -7.54 16.46 4.24
CA LYS A 39 -7.87 17.68 4.99
C LYS A 39 -8.38 17.38 6.41
N GLY A 40 -7.72 16.45 7.11
CA GLY A 40 -8.08 16.05 8.47
C GLY A 40 -9.29 15.13 8.59
N LYS A 41 -9.92 14.76 7.48
CA LYS A 41 -11.08 13.87 7.47
C LYS A 41 -10.71 12.51 6.90
N LYS A 42 -11.14 11.44 7.57
CA LYS A 42 -10.97 10.07 7.09
C LYS A 42 -11.98 9.77 5.98
N GLN A 43 -11.47 9.22 4.89
CA GLN A 43 -12.28 8.77 3.76
C GLN A 43 -12.07 7.27 3.59
N GLN A 44 -13.16 6.53 3.46
CA GLN A 44 -13.13 5.09 3.25
C GLN A 44 -13.65 4.74 1.86
N THR A 45 -12.96 3.82 1.21
CA THR A 45 -13.35 3.27 -0.08
C THR A 45 -13.39 1.75 0.05
N ARG A 46 -14.51 1.15 -0.35
CA ARG A 46 -14.63 -0.29 -0.47
C ARG A 46 -14.26 -0.70 -1.89
N SER A 47 -13.46 -1.73 -2.03
CA SER A 47 -13.05 -2.23 -3.34
C SER A 47 -13.15 -3.74 -3.43
N ILE A 48 -13.55 -4.21 -4.61
CA ILE A 48 -13.50 -5.62 -4.98
C ILE A 48 -12.47 -5.72 -6.09
N ARG A 49 -11.41 -6.46 -5.83
CA ARG A 49 -10.25 -6.56 -6.71
C ARG A 49 -10.16 -7.94 -7.33
N SER A 50 -10.16 -7.98 -8.64
CA SER A 50 -9.84 -9.15 -9.45
C SER A 50 -8.47 -8.98 -10.11
N GLU A 51 -8.07 -9.93 -10.95
CA GLU A 51 -6.74 -9.86 -11.60
C GLU A 51 -6.58 -8.66 -12.53
N LYS A 52 -7.68 -8.21 -13.18
CA LYS A 52 -7.64 -7.17 -14.22
C LYS A 52 -8.40 -5.90 -13.87
N TYR A 53 -9.33 -5.98 -12.91
CA TYR A 53 -10.23 -4.87 -12.60
C TYR A 53 -10.40 -4.69 -11.10
N VAL A 54 -10.72 -3.46 -10.74
CA VAL A 54 -11.13 -3.08 -9.39
C VAL A 54 -12.46 -2.35 -9.49
N ILE A 55 -13.43 -2.80 -8.70
CA ILE A 55 -14.70 -2.09 -8.53
C ILE A 55 -14.61 -1.35 -7.20
N GLU A 56 -14.65 -0.04 -7.24
CA GLU A 56 -14.54 0.83 -6.07
C GLU A 56 -15.89 1.48 -5.75
N THR A 57 -16.26 1.47 -4.48
CA THR A 57 -17.45 2.16 -3.98
C THR A 57 -17.03 3.19 -2.94
N TYR A 58 -17.37 4.45 -3.22
CA TYR A 58 -17.11 5.59 -2.37
C TYR A 58 -18.36 6.46 -2.26
N LYS A 59 -18.84 6.69 -1.03
CA LYS A 59 -20.06 7.47 -0.76
C LYS A 59 -21.26 7.02 -1.60
N GLY A 60 -21.46 5.71 -1.73
CA GLY A 60 -22.56 5.12 -2.50
C GLY A 60 -22.41 5.16 -4.01
N LYS A 61 -21.30 5.70 -4.52
CA LYS A 61 -20.99 5.72 -5.96
C LYS A 61 -19.99 4.64 -6.29
N THR A 62 -20.23 3.90 -7.36
CA THR A 62 -19.41 2.78 -7.81
C THR A 62 -18.71 3.13 -9.11
N ASP A 63 -17.40 2.91 -9.17
CA ASP A 63 -16.57 3.07 -10.34
C ASP A 63 -15.73 1.82 -10.58
N THR A 64 -15.37 1.59 -11.84
CA THR A 64 -14.49 0.50 -12.24
C THR A 64 -13.19 1.06 -12.80
N ALA A 65 -12.07 0.48 -12.37
CA ALA A 65 -10.75 0.77 -12.88
C ALA A 65 -10.07 -0.52 -13.36
N SER A 66 -9.21 -0.39 -14.36
CA SER A 66 -8.27 -1.45 -14.67
C SER A 66 -7.13 -1.46 -13.64
N ILE A 67 -6.60 -2.65 -13.35
CA ILE A 67 -5.45 -2.81 -12.48
C ILE A 67 -4.32 -3.48 -13.23
N ARG A 68 -3.10 -2.96 -13.09
CA ARG A 68 -1.89 -3.55 -13.64
C ARG A 68 -0.81 -3.61 -12.58
N TRP A 69 -0.32 -4.79 -12.27
CA TRP A 69 0.76 -4.99 -11.32
C TRP A 69 2.10 -4.76 -12.02
N VAL A 70 2.87 -3.79 -11.52
CA VAL A 70 4.23 -3.48 -11.99
C VAL A 70 5.22 -4.49 -11.41
N ASN A 71 5.01 -4.83 -10.16
CA ASN A 71 5.71 -5.88 -9.42
C ASN A 71 4.77 -6.40 -8.33
N ASP A 72 5.23 -7.26 -7.44
CA ASP A 72 4.36 -7.85 -6.40
C ASP A 72 3.80 -6.82 -5.40
N CYS A 73 4.43 -5.66 -5.26
CA CYS A 73 4.08 -4.64 -4.27
C CYS A 73 3.66 -3.29 -4.86
N GLU A 74 3.54 -3.19 -6.17
CA GLU A 74 3.12 -1.94 -6.83
C GLU A 74 2.15 -2.23 -7.95
N PHE A 75 1.06 -1.49 -7.99
CA PHE A 75 0.07 -1.59 -9.06
C PHE A 75 -0.43 -0.21 -9.50
N ILE A 76 -0.94 -0.18 -10.71
CA ILE A 76 -1.44 1.03 -11.35
C ILE A 76 -2.93 0.86 -11.63
N LEU A 77 -3.72 1.85 -11.22
CA LEU A 77 -5.14 1.93 -11.48
C LEU A 77 -5.43 2.98 -12.55
N THR A 78 -6.28 2.62 -13.50
CA THR A 78 -6.77 3.55 -14.51
C THR A 78 -8.28 3.43 -14.60
N LYS A 79 -9.02 4.51 -14.37
CA LYS A 79 -10.49 4.51 -14.46
C LYS A 79 -10.93 4.21 -15.88
N LEU A 80 -11.92 3.33 -16.04
CA LEU A 80 -12.47 2.99 -17.36
C LEU A 80 -13.34 4.08 -17.92
N HIS A 81 -14.05 4.83 -17.07
CA HIS A 81 -14.98 5.89 -17.45
C HIS A 81 -14.67 7.18 -16.69
N PRO A 82 -13.54 7.83 -17.01
CA PRO A 82 -13.18 9.06 -16.33
C PRO A 82 -14.19 10.18 -16.65
N LYS A 83 -14.64 10.88 -15.61
CA LYS A 83 -15.62 11.98 -15.73
C LYS A 83 -14.95 13.34 -15.76
N THR A 84 -13.71 13.44 -15.31
CA THR A 84 -12.93 14.69 -15.25
C THR A 84 -11.56 14.49 -15.85
N MET A 85 -10.86 15.59 -16.16
CA MET A 85 -9.48 15.53 -16.63
C MET A 85 -8.55 14.90 -15.58
N ALA A 86 -8.78 15.19 -14.30
CA ALA A 86 -7.99 14.61 -13.21
C ALA A 86 -8.14 13.08 -13.14
N GLU A 87 -9.33 12.55 -13.38
CA GLU A 87 -9.61 11.12 -13.37
C GLU A 87 -9.00 10.35 -14.55
N GLN A 88 -8.56 11.04 -15.60
CA GLN A 88 -7.87 10.42 -16.73
C GLN A 88 -6.44 10.00 -16.40
N HIS A 89 -5.86 10.55 -15.34
CA HIS A 89 -4.50 10.19 -14.91
C HIS A 89 -4.51 8.86 -14.19
N ALA A 90 -3.58 7.99 -14.57
CA ALA A 90 -3.33 6.74 -13.87
C ALA A 90 -2.75 7.02 -12.47
N VAL A 91 -3.12 6.20 -11.50
CA VAL A 91 -2.67 6.29 -10.12
C VAL A 91 -1.79 5.09 -9.80
N SER A 92 -0.60 5.36 -9.30
CA SER A 92 0.32 4.34 -8.78
C SER A 92 0.07 4.13 -7.29
N ILE A 93 0.00 2.88 -6.87
CA ILE A 93 -0.13 2.49 -5.47
C ILE A 93 1.02 1.56 -5.12
N ARG A 94 1.79 1.92 -4.08
CA ARG A 94 2.92 1.13 -3.60
C ARG A 94 2.63 0.63 -2.20
N ILE A 95 2.76 -0.66 -1.98
CA ILE A 95 2.63 -1.28 -0.67
C ILE A 95 3.94 -1.08 0.09
N LEU A 96 3.89 -0.43 1.24
CA LEU A 96 5.06 -0.07 2.04
C LEU A 96 5.31 -1.05 3.19
N SER A 97 4.24 -1.58 3.79
CA SER A 97 4.32 -2.57 4.85
C SER A 97 3.06 -3.41 4.88
N THR A 98 3.18 -4.65 5.36
CA THR A 98 2.08 -5.60 5.41
C THR A 98 1.98 -6.23 6.79
N THR A 99 0.74 -6.57 7.17
CA THR A 99 0.41 -7.49 8.24
C THR A 99 -0.35 -8.68 7.62
N GLU A 100 -0.96 -9.54 8.42
CA GLU A 100 -1.73 -10.67 7.91
C GLU A 100 -2.89 -10.22 7.01
N LYS A 101 -3.60 -9.13 7.39
CA LYS A 101 -4.80 -8.67 6.69
C LYS A 101 -4.77 -7.22 6.26
N THR A 102 -3.73 -6.48 6.61
CA THR A 102 -3.64 -5.05 6.32
C THR A 102 -2.35 -4.71 5.59
N TYR A 103 -2.39 -3.62 4.84
CA TYR A 103 -1.17 -3.02 4.34
C TYR A 103 -1.25 -1.49 4.41
N ILE A 104 -0.09 -0.88 4.61
CA ILE A 104 0.10 0.56 4.47
C ILE A 104 0.63 0.80 3.07
N PHE A 105 0.08 1.79 2.39
CA PHE A 105 0.47 2.14 1.03
C PHE A 105 0.70 3.63 0.89
N ASP A 106 1.46 4.00 -0.13
CA ASP A 106 1.43 5.34 -0.66
C ASP A 106 0.83 5.32 -2.08
N PHE A 107 0.28 6.43 -2.49
CA PHE A 107 -0.33 6.56 -3.81
C PHE A 107 -0.13 7.97 -4.38
N GLY A 108 -0.13 8.06 -5.68
CA GLY A 108 0.01 9.31 -6.40
C GLY A 108 -0.20 9.12 -7.89
N ILE A 109 -0.34 10.23 -8.60
CA ILE A 109 -0.45 10.22 -10.06
C ILE A 109 0.87 9.73 -10.66
N VAL A 110 0.79 8.83 -11.63
CA VAL A 110 1.97 8.35 -12.35
C VAL A 110 2.73 9.53 -12.97
N GLY A 111 4.02 9.60 -12.71
CA GLY A 111 4.87 10.71 -13.17
C GLY A 111 4.92 11.92 -12.25
N ASN A 112 4.14 11.93 -11.17
CA ASN A 112 4.17 13.00 -10.16
C ASN A 112 4.94 12.49 -8.92
N SER A 113 5.79 13.36 -8.35
CA SER A 113 6.56 13.03 -7.15
C SER A 113 5.75 13.11 -5.85
N GLN A 114 4.60 13.79 -5.86
CA GLN A 114 3.75 13.92 -4.68
C GLN A 114 2.99 12.63 -4.42
N ARG A 115 3.09 12.13 -3.19
CA ARG A 115 2.44 10.91 -2.77
C ARG A 115 1.77 11.10 -1.42
N GLN A 116 0.64 10.43 -1.24
CA GLN A 116 -0.12 10.40 0.01
C GLN A 116 -0.13 8.97 0.55
N LYS A 117 -0.40 8.81 1.83
CA LYS A 117 -0.44 7.49 2.48
C LYS A 117 -1.86 7.10 2.86
N GLY A 118 -2.09 5.80 2.90
CA GLY A 118 -3.33 5.21 3.35
C GLY A 118 -3.09 3.82 3.93
N THR A 119 -4.17 3.26 4.44
CA THR A 119 -4.19 1.90 5.00
C THR A 119 -5.31 1.11 4.34
N ALA A 120 -5.06 -0.13 3.99
CA ALA A 120 -6.06 -1.02 3.45
C ALA A 120 -6.18 -2.29 4.28
N THR A 121 -7.39 -2.76 4.46
CA THR A 121 -7.70 -4.01 5.16
C THR A 121 -8.41 -4.96 4.22
N LYS A 122 -7.91 -6.20 4.13
CA LYS A 122 -8.57 -7.26 3.37
C LYS A 122 -9.67 -7.89 4.21
N LEU A 123 -10.89 -7.85 3.70
CA LEU A 123 -12.07 -8.38 4.37
C LEU A 123 -12.37 -9.82 3.98
N ALA A 124 -12.15 -10.16 2.71
CA ALA A 124 -12.44 -11.49 2.16
C ALA A 124 -11.63 -11.73 0.89
N ASN A 125 -11.50 -12.99 0.54
CA ASN A 125 -10.85 -13.41 -0.71
C ASN A 125 -11.78 -13.23 -1.92
#